data_a407e751554ed397bacf12a21b040bcd
#
_entry.id   a407e751554ed397bacf12a21b040bcd
#
_cell.length_a   1.000
_cell.length_b   1.000
_cell.length_c   1.000
_cell.angle_alpha   90.00
_cell.angle_beta   90.00
_cell.angle_gamma   90.00
#
_symmetry.space_group_name_H-M   'P 1'
#
loop_
_entity.id
_entity.type
_entity.pdbx_description
1 polymer ?
#
loop_
_entity_poly.entity_id
_entity_poly.type
_entity_poly.pdbx_seq_one_letter_code
_entity_poly.pdbx_strand_id
1 'polypeptide(L)'
;MMRYEIPTEPGDVRPGDLVVFRLQTKNSVKWSCGPVRCFTDDKDAPAIVLTTGSIPEYAGYELICCIKSIPDAVQLDIEEA
;
A
#
# COMPACT_ATOMS: atom_id res chain seq x y z
N MET A 1 -4.33 -18.62 -6.34
CA MET A 1 -3.92 -18.05 -5.03
C MET A 1 -3.09 -16.80 -5.26
N MET A 2 -3.49 -15.72 -4.62
CA MET A 2 -2.69 -14.50 -4.66
C MET A 2 -1.52 -14.61 -3.71
N ARG A 3 -0.37 -14.17 -4.16
CA ARG A 3 0.82 -14.13 -3.33
C ARG A 3 1.24 -12.68 -3.15
N TYR A 4 1.79 -12.38 -1.98
CA TYR A 4 2.27 -11.05 -1.66
C TYR A 4 3.65 -11.15 -1.03
N GLU A 5 4.45 -10.13 -1.30
CA GLU A 5 5.77 -10.02 -0.71
C GLU A 5 5.89 -8.67 -0.02
N ILE A 6 6.55 -8.66 1.12
CA ILE A 6 6.76 -7.43 1.86
C ILE A 6 8.06 -6.80 1.37
N PRO A 7 8.01 -5.66 0.69
CA PRO A 7 9.23 -5.01 0.24
C PRO A 7 9.98 -4.41 1.42
N THR A 8 11.28 -4.29 1.26
CA THR A 8 12.12 -3.73 2.29
C THR A 8 12.17 -2.20 2.23
N GLU A 9 11.76 -1.62 1.12
CA GLU A 9 11.85 -0.17 0.93
C GLU A 9 10.55 0.41 0.41
N PRO A 10 10.11 1.55 0.98
CA PRO A 10 8.88 2.21 0.52
C PRO A 10 8.92 2.65 -0.93
N GLY A 11 10.11 2.87 -1.48
CA GLY A 11 10.24 3.31 -2.87
C GLY A 11 9.74 2.33 -3.91
N ASP A 12 9.53 1.06 -3.51
CA ASP A 12 9.03 0.05 -4.41
C ASP A 12 7.52 -0.01 -4.50
N VAL A 13 6.83 0.84 -3.78
CA VAL A 13 5.36 0.83 -3.78
C VAL A 13 4.83 1.21 -5.16
N ARG A 14 3.89 0.43 -5.66
CA ARG A 14 3.25 0.66 -6.96
C ARG A 14 1.74 0.55 -6.85
N PRO A 15 0.99 1.16 -7.78
CA PRO A 15 -0.45 0.99 -7.80
C PRO A 15 -0.83 -0.49 -7.81
N GLY A 16 -1.83 -0.84 -7.02
CA GLY A 16 -2.26 -2.23 -6.86
C GLY A 16 -1.67 -2.94 -5.66
N ASP A 17 -0.57 -2.44 -5.12
CA ASP A 17 0.02 -3.02 -3.92
C ASP A 17 -0.85 -2.70 -2.70
N LEU A 18 -0.77 -3.54 -1.68
CA LEU A 18 -1.41 -3.27 -0.41
C LEU A 18 -0.43 -2.56 0.50
N VAL A 19 -0.86 -1.50 1.13
CA VAL A 19 -0.02 -0.75 2.07
C VAL A 19 -0.69 -0.69 3.42
N VAL A 20 0.14 -0.66 4.46
CA VAL A 20 -0.32 -0.58 5.84
C VAL A 20 0.33 0.64 6.48
N PHE A 21 -0.50 1.53 6.98
CA PHE A 21 -0.08 2.74 7.66
C PHE A 21 -0.48 2.70 9.11
N ARG A 22 0.28 3.37 9.92
CA ARG A 22 0.03 3.45 11.36
C ARG A 22 0.12 4.90 11.82
N LEU A 23 -0.83 5.30 12.64
CA LEU A 23 -0.77 6.56 13.36
C LEU A 23 -0.72 6.24 14.83
N GLN A 24 0.40 6.54 15.44
CA GLN A 24 0.55 6.34 16.88
C GLN A 24 0.31 7.66 17.59
N THR A 25 -0.68 7.68 18.45
CA THR A 25 -0.96 8.84 19.30
C THR A 25 -0.51 8.51 20.72
N LYS A 26 -0.64 9.51 21.59
CA LYS A 26 -0.22 9.36 22.97
C LYS A 26 -0.94 8.21 23.68
N ASN A 27 -2.19 7.96 23.33
CA ASN A 27 -3.04 7.01 24.04
C ASN A 27 -3.55 5.87 23.18
N SER A 28 -3.26 5.88 21.89
CA SER A 28 -3.83 4.85 21.00
C SER A 28 -2.99 4.66 19.75
N VAL A 29 -3.28 3.59 19.05
CA VAL A 29 -2.68 3.29 17.75
C VAL A 29 -3.81 3.11 16.76
N LYS A 30 -3.72 3.80 15.62
CA LYS A 30 -4.69 3.66 14.56
C LYS A 30 -4.01 3.11 13.32
N TRP A 31 -4.73 2.30 12.59
CA TRP A 31 -4.21 1.66 11.38
C TRP A 31 -5.04 2.09 10.18
N SER A 32 -4.37 2.23 9.06
CA SER A 32 -5.04 2.47 7.78
C SER A 32 -4.35 1.59 6.75
N CYS A 33 -5.11 0.80 6.04
CA CYS A 33 -4.55 -0.09 5.03
C CYS A 33 -5.48 -0.16 3.84
N GLY A 34 -4.93 -0.59 2.72
CA GLY A 34 -5.70 -0.77 1.51
C GLY A 34 -4.83 -0.77 0.27
N PRO A 35 -5.44 -1.01 -0.89
CA PRO A 35 -4.72 -0.99 -2.15
C PRO A 35 -4.33 0.43 -2.54
N VAL A 36 -3.17 0.56 -3.16
CA VAL A 36 -2.69 1.83 -3.69
C VAL A 36 -3.39 2.11 -5.01
N ARG A 37 -3.94 3.30 -5.15
CA ARG A 37 -4.54 3.76 -6.39
C ARG A 37 -3.53 4.49 -7.25
N CYS A 38 -2.82 5.44 -6.68
CA CYS A 38 -1.85 6.27 -7.38
C CYS A 38 -1.02 7.05 -6.38
N PHE A 39 -0.20 7.96 -6.89
CA PHE A 39 0.59 8.86 -6.07
C PHE A 39 0.19 10.29 -6.39
N THR A 40 0.41 11.19 -5.44
CA THR A 40 0.18 12.61 -5.69
C THR A 40 1.22 13.16 -6.65
N ASP A 41 0.94 14.32 -7.24
CA ASP A 41 1.84 14.95 -8.21
C ASP A 41 3.00 15.72 -7.58
N ASP A 42 3.16 15.61 -6.28
CA ASP A 42 4.25 16.28 -5.60
C ASP A 42 5.59 15.68 -6.02
N LYS A 43 6.41 16.48 -6.69
CA LYS A 43 7.68 16.00 -7.22
C LYS A 43 8.70 15.67 -6.14
N ASP A 44 8.64 16.39 -5.02
CA ASP A 44 9.63 16.24 -3.98
C ASP A 44 9.27 15.12 -3.00
N ALA A 45 7.99 14.94 -2.74
CA ALA A 45 7.54 13.95 -1.78
C ALA A 45 6.16 13.42 -2.17
N PRO A 46 6.07 12.59 -3.21
CA PRO A 46 4.78 12.03 -3.62
C PRO A 46 4.20 11.19 -2.49
N ALA A 47 2.92 11.38 -2.22
CA ALA A 47 2.21 10.64 -1.21
C ALA A 47 1.34 9.56 -1.84
N ILE A 48 1.08 8.50 -1.10
CA ILE A 48 0.30 7.37 -1.57
C ILE A 48 -1.19 7.68 -1.42
N VAL A 49 -1.93 7.54 -2.52
CA VAL A 49 -3.38 7.68 -2.55
C VAL A 49 -3.99 6.29 -2.60
N LEU A 50 -4.84 5.97 -1.63
CA LEU A 50 -5.52 4.69 -1.59
C LEU A 50 -6.73 4.68 -2.53
N THR A 51 -7.24 3.48 -2.82
CA THR A 51 -8.40 3.36 -3.71
C THR A 51 -9.65 4.05 -3.18
N THR A 52 -9.72 4.27 -1.87
CA THR A 52 -10.80 5.04 -1.26
C THR A 52 -10.67 6.54 -1.47
N GLY A 53 -9.54 6.98 -1.99
CA GLY A 53 -9.26 8.40 -2.17
C GLY A 53 -8.54 9.03 -0.99
N SER A 54 -8.31 8.30 0.09
CA SER A 54 -7.63 8.85 1.26
C SER A 54 -6.12 8.87 1.04
N ILE A 55 -5.47 9.82 1.70
CA ILE A 55 -4.02 9.96 1.67
C ILE A 55 -3.53 9.94 3.11
N PRO A 56 -3.24 8.74 3.65
CA PRO A 56 -2.91 8.62 5.07
C PRO A 56 -1.73 9.48 5.51
N GLU A 57 -0.75 9.67 4.66
CA GLU A 57 0.42 10.47 5.01
C GLU A 57 0.05 11.92 5.35
N TYR A 58 -0.98 12.46 4.70
CA TYR A 58 -1.43 13.81 4.98
C TYR A 58 -2.10 13.92 6.35
N ALA A 59 -2.58 12.81 6.87
CA ALA A 59 -3.17 12.76 8.20
C ALA A 59 -2.16 12.37 9.29
N GLY A 60 -0.89 12.28 8.94
CA GLY A 60 0.16 11.97 9.90
C GLY A 60 0.49 10.50 10.05
N TYR A 61 -0.10 9.66 9.24
CA TYR A 61 0.20 8.23 9.29
C TYR A 61 1.57 7.94 8.69
N GLU A 62 2.20 6.90 9.21
CA GLU A 62 3.51 6.45 8.75
C GLU A 62 3.35 5.10 8.04
N LEU A 63 4.01 4.97 6.91
CA LEU A 63 4.01 3.72 6.16
C LEU A 63 4.82 2.66 6.92
N ILE A 64 4.17 1.57 7.26
CA ILE A 64 4.81 0.49 8.02
C ILE A 64 5.28 -0.62 7.09
N CYS A 65 4.44 -1.03 6.16
CA CYS A 65 4.84 -2.05 5.20
C CYS A 65 3.99 -1.94 3.93
N CYS A 66 4.52 -2.53 2.88
CA CYS A 66 3.85 -2.62 1.59
C CYS A 66 3.90 -4.06 1.15
N ILE A 67 2.75 -4.62 0.84
CA ILE A 67 2.62 -6.01 0.42
C ILE A 67 2.43 -6.03 -1.08
N LYS A 68 3.41 -6.57 -1.79
CA LYS A 68 3.38 -6.62 -3.24
C LYS A 68 2.33 -7.60 -3.73
N SER A 69 1.57 -7.19 -4.73
CA SER A 69 0.67 -8.12 -5.39
C SER A 69 1.41 -8.84 -6.51
N ILE A 70 1.10 -10.12 -6.65
CA ILE A 70 1.67 -10.94 -7.72
C ILE A 70 0.84 -10.72 -8.98
N PRO A 71 1.47 -10.61 -10.14
CA PRO A 71 0.75 -10.38 -11.40
C PRO A 71 -0.34 -11.42 -11.65
N ASP A 72 -1.32 -11.02 -12.42
CA ASP A 72 -2.50 -11.84 -12.71
C ASP A 72 -2.19 -13.16 -13.38
N ALA A 73 -1.06 -13.25 -14.05
CA ALA A 73 -0.67 -14.49 -14.71
C ALA A 73 -0.65 -15.67 -13.76
N VAL A 74 -0.29 -15.42 -12.50
CA VAL A 74 -0.27 -16.46 -11.49
C VAL A 74 -1.68 -16.95 -11.19
N GLN A 75 -2.65 -16.05 -11.21
CA GLN A 75 -4.03 -16.41 -10.95
C GLN A 75 -4.60 -17.29 -12.06
N LEU A 76 -4.22 -17.02 -13.30
CA LEU A 76 -4.68 -17.82 -14.42
C LEU A 76 -4.20 -19.25 -14.30
N ASP A 77 -2.97 -19.43 -13.88
CA ASP A 77 -2.42 -20.77 -13.69
C ASP A 77 -3.20 -21.55 -12.64
N ILE A 78 -3.63 -20.88 -11.61
CA ILE A 78 -4.39 -21.51 -10.56
C ILE A 78 -5.77 -21.92 -11.06
N GLU A 79 -6.39 -21.09 -11.88
CA GLU A 79 -7.73 -21.39 -12.38
C GLU A 79 -7.75 -22.62 -13.27
N GLU A 80 -6.69 -22.86 -13.98
CA GLU A 80 -6.60 -24.02 -14.85
C GLU A 80 -6.35 -25.30 -14.10
N ALA A 81 -5.84 -25.18 -12.93
CA ALA A 81 -5.60 -26.34 -12.09
C ALA A 81 -6.90 -26.79 -11.43
#